data_7647e488c1ef9667a50c08b61c20f29f
#
_entry.id   7647e488c1ef9667a50c08b61c20f29f
#
_cell.length_a   1.000
_cell.length_b   1.000
_cell.length_c   1.000
_cell.angle_alpha   90.00
_cell.angle_beta   90.00
_cell.angle_gamma   90.00
#
_symmetry.space_group_name_H-M   'P 1'
#
loop_
_entity.id
_entity.type
_entity.pdbx_description
1 polymer ?
#
loop_
_entity_poly.entity_id
_entity_poly.type
_entity_poly.pdbx_seq_one_letter_code
_entity_poly.pdbx_strand_id
1 'polypeptide(L)'
;MTEGRVGDKWVRVAGVSELPSEGIGHAVKAEGLDIALFRWNERVYAIEDLCPHLGFPLSEGIMQTGEVICSWHGWHVRLEDGSCRRERERAKVWECEVREGSVFVRI
;
A
#
# COMPACT_ATOMS: atom_id res chain seq x y z
N MET A 1 -3.07 27.60 -1.00
CA MET A 1 -2.91 26.94 -0.78
C MET A 1 -2.66 26.15 -0.58
N THR A 2 -2.94 25.93 -0.71
CA THR A 2 -2.63 25.14 -0.45
C THR A 2 -2.25 24.30 -0.88
N GLU A 3 -1.81 24.26 -1.17
CA GLU A 3 -1.38 23.51 -1.58
C GLU A 3 -0.78 22.53 -1.31
N GLY A 4 -0.51 22.43 -2.06
CA GLY A 4 0.34 21.29 -1.99
C GLY A 4 0.00 20.33 -0.92
N ARG A 5 -1.00 20.57 -0.30
CA ARG A 5 -1.41 19.69 0.76
C ARG A 5 -2.08 18.45 0.21
N VAL A 6 -1.67 17.29 0.70
CA VAL A 6 -2.29 16.03 0.34
C VAL A 6 -2.88 15.41 1.58
N GLY A 7 -3.74 14.43 1.40
CA GLY A 7 -4.24 13.68 2.52
C GLY A 7 -5.45 14.28 3.21
N ASP A 8 -6.18 15.14 2.53
CA ASP A 8 -7.37 15.72 3.12
C ASP A 8 -8.63 14.95 2.79
N LYS A 9 -8.56 14.05 1.85
CA LYS A 9 -9.75 13.39 1.32
C LYS A 9 -9.69 11.90 1.60
N TRP A 10 -10.69 11.39 2.30
CA TRP A 10 -10.80 9.96 2.57
C TRP A 10 -11.64 9.32 1.49
N VAL A 11 -11.11 8.31 0.85
CA VAL A 11 -11.77 7.65 -0.27
C VAL A 11 -11.92 6.18 0.07
N ARG A 12 -13.13 5.65 -0.10
CA ARG A 12 -13.36 4.22 0.09
C ARG A 12 -12.74 3.49 -1.10
N VAL A 13 -11.92 2.50 -0.81
CA VAL A 13 -11.21 1.80 -1.88
C VAL A 13 -11.58 0.32 -1.95
N ALA A 14 -12.11 -0.26 -0.88
CA ALA A 14 -12.44 -1.68 -0.90
C ALA A 14 -13.27 -2.03 0.32
N GLY A 15 -13.96 -3.17 0.26
CA GLY A 15 -14.53 -3.76 1.44
C GLY A 15 -13.51 -4.65 2.11
N VAL A 16 -13.55 -4.73 3.43
CA VAL A 16 -12.61 -5.60 4.15
C VAL A 16 -12.74 -7.04 3.69
N SER A 17 -13.97 -7.46 3.37
CA SER A 17 -14.21 -8.84 2.93
C SER A 17 -13.57 -9.14 1.58
N GLU A 18 -13.18 -8.11 0.82
CA GLU A 18 -12.52 -8.31 -0.47
C GLU A 18 -11.03 -8.57 -0.32
N LEU A 19 -10.47 -8.29 0.84
CA LEU A 19 -9.03 -8.43 1.03
C LEU A 19 -8.64 -9.88 1.20
N PRO A 20 -7.55 -10.30 0.56
CA PRO A 20 -7.07 -11.66 0.74
C PRO A 20 -6.43 -11.84 2.12
N SER A 21 -5.94 -13.03 2.37
CA SER A 21 -5.27 -13.36 3.62
C SER A 21 -4.04 -12.48 3.83
N GLU A 22 -3.57 -12.42 5.07
CA GLU A 22 -2.30 -11.76 5.34
C GLU A 22 -1.22 -12.30 4.42
N GLY A 23 -0.36 -11.39 3.96
CA GLY A 23 0.74 -11.76 3.12
C GLY A 23 0.47 -11.62 1.64
N ILE A 24 -0.76 -11.36 1.25
CA ILE A 24 -1.14 -11.26 -0.15
C ILE A 24 -1.72 -9.88 -0.40
N GLY A 25 -1.23 -9.22 -1.46
CA GLY A 25 -1.67 -7.88 -1.79
C GLY A 25 -2.97 -7.86 -2.56
N HIS A 26 -3.65 -6.73 -2.48
CA HIS A 26 -4.89 -6.50 -3.20
C HIS A 26 -4.77 -5.18 -3.93
N ALA A 27 -4.79 -5.22 -5.25
CA ALA A 27 -4.63 -4.01 -6.07
C ALA A 27 -5.96 -3.29 -6.20
N VAL A 28 -5.94 -1.99 -5.95
CA VAL A 28 -7.13 -1.16 -6.16
C VAL A 28 -6.70 0.10 -6.90
N LYS A 29 -7.65 0.74 -7.54
CA LYS A 29 -7.42 2.00 -8.22
C LYS A 29 -8.40 3.03 -7.66
N ALA A 30 -7.86 4.17 -7.26
CA ALA A 30 -8.70 5.22 -6.70
C ALA A 30 -8.13 6.57 -7.11
N GLU A 31 -8.97 7.45 -7.64
CA GLU A 31 -8.56 8.80 -8.03
C GLU A 31 -7.36 8.77 -8.98
N GLY A 32 -7.31 7.77 -9.84
CA GLY A 32 -6.20 7.63 -10.79
C GLY A 32 -4.93 7.05 -10.21
N LEU A 33 -4.96 6.65 -8.94
CA LEU A 33 -3.78 6.11 -8.28
C LEU A 33 -3.87 4.60 -8.19
N ASP A 34 -2.73 3.94 -8.40
CA ASP A 34 -2.64 2.50 -8.24
C ASP A 34 -2.15 2.21 -6.83
N ILE A 35 -2.96 1.53 -6.05
CA ILE A 35 -2.71 1.32 -4.62
C ILE A 35 -2.75 -0.17 -4.32
N ALA A 36 -1.78 -0.63 -3.56
CA ALA A 36 -1.76 -2.00 -3.06
C ALA A 36 -2.14 -1.99 -1.59
N LEU A 37 -3.12 -2.81 -1.25
CA LEU A 37 -3.57 -2.96 0.12
C LEU A 37 -3.05 -4.27 0.67
N PHE A 38 -2.56 -4.23 1.91
CA PHE A 38 -2.06 -5.43 2.60
C PHE A 38 -2.60 -5.47 4.00
N ARG A 39 -2.99 -6.67 4.43
CA ARG A 39 -3.36 -6.90 5.82
C ARG A 39 -2.17 -7.43 6.56
N TRP A 40 -1.88 -6.82 7.70
CA TRP A 40 -0.81 -7.31 8.56
C TRP A 40 -1.05 -6.85 9.98
N ASN A 41 -0.95 -7.79 10.90
CA ASN A 41 -1.03 -7.48 12.33
C ASN A 41 -2.32 -6.74 12.68
N GLU A 42 -3.45 -7.22 12.11
CA GLU A 42 -4.79 -6.67 12.37
C GLU A 42 -4.98 -5.26 11.87
N ARG A 43 -4.17 -4.85 10.90
CA ARG A 43 -4.29 -3.55 10.27
C ARG A 43 -4.24 -3.71 8.76
N VAL A 44 -4.69 -2.67 8.07
CA VAL A 44 -4.60 -2.62 6.62
C VAL A 44 -3.66 -1.48 6.26
N TYR A 45 -2.76 -1.75 5.34
CA TYR A 45 -1.79 -0.77 4.87
C TYR A 45 -2.01 -0.49 3.41
N ALA A 46 -1.83 0.78 3.01
CA ALA A 46 -1.98 1.20 1.63
C ALA A 46 -0.65 1.76 1.16
N ILE A 47 -0.12 1.17 0.11
CA ILE A 47 1.17 1.54 -0.43
C ILE A 47 1.04 1.65 -1.94
N GLU A 48 1.87 2.49 -2.54
CA GLU A 48 1.89 2.62 -3.99
C GLU A 48 2.15 1.27 -4.63
N ASP A 49 1.35 0.93 -5.65
CA ASP A 49 1.45 -0.39 -6.27
C ASP A 49 2.52 -0.39 -7.36
N LEU A 50 3.69 0.11 -7.00
CA LEU A 50 4.84 0.18 -7.89
C LEU A 50 6.09 -0.01 -7.06
N CYS A 51 6.89 -0.99 -7.44
CA CYS A 51 8.20 -1.15 -6.81
C CYS A 51 9.06 0.05 -7.23
N PRO A 52 9.65 0.78 -6.27
CA PRO A 52 10.45 1.95 -6.65
C PRO A 52 11.60 1.62 -7.56
N HIS A 53 11.99 0.35 -7.60
CA HIS A 53 13.12 -0.08 -8.43
C HIS A 53 12.75 -0.02 -9.91
N LEU A 54 11.75 -0.78 -10.35
CA LEU A 54 11.42 -0.86 -11.76
C LEU A 54 9.92 -0.78 -12.04
N GLY A 55 9.12 -0.37 -11.06
CA GLY A 55 7.70 -0.23 -11.30
C GLY A 55 6.91 -1.53 -11.31
N PHE A 56 7.49 -2.62 -10.86
CA PHE A 56 6.78 -3.88 -10.76
C PHE A 56 5.67 -3.75 -9.71
N PRO A 57 4.48 -4.30 -9.96
CA PRO A 57 3.39 -4.14 -8.98
C PRO A 57 3.72 -4.78 -7.65
N LEU A 58 3.72 -3.98 -6.59
CA LEU A 58 3.98 -4.52 -5.26
C LEU A 58 2.86 -5.42 -4.77
N SER A 59 1.64 -5.23 -5.32
CA SER A 59 0.53 -6.10 -4.94
C SER A 59 0.77 -7.55 -5.35
N GLU A 60 1.71 -7.80 -6.26
CA GLU A 60 2.04 -9.15 -6.66
C GLU A 60 3.21 -9.71 -5.87
N GLY A 61 3.76 -8.93 -4.96
CA GLY A 61 4.82 -9.40 -4.10
C GLY A 61 4.27 -10.17 -2.91
N ILE A 62 5.17 -10.61 -2.06
CA ILE A 62 4.81 -11.35 -0.87
C ILE A 62 5.15 -10.51 0.34
N MET A 63 4.20 -10.40 1.26
CA MET A 63 4.43 -9.64 2.48
C MET A 63 4.88 -10.56 3.59
N GLN A 64 5.95 -10.18 4.28
CA GLN A 64 6.46 -10.89 5.43
C GLN A 64 6.88 -9.88 6.48
N THR A 65 6.36 -10.05 7.67
CA THR A 65 6.79 -9.25 8.82
C THR A 65 6.77 -7.76 8.53
N GLY A 66 5.67 -7.28 7.92
CA GLY A 66 5.51 -5.85 7.67
C GLY A 66 6.26 -5.31 6.49
N GLU A 67 6.86 -6.18 5.67
CA GLU A 67 7.57 -5.76 4.47
C GLU A 67 7.00 -6.50 3.28
N VAL A 68 6.91 -5.79 2.14
CA VAL A 68 6.56 -6.42 0.87
C VAL A 68 7.84 -6.72 0.13
N ILE A 69 7.97 -7.94 -0.35
CA ILE A 69 9.13 -8.33 -1.12
C ILE A 69 8.72 -8.32 -2.58
N CYS A 70 9.33 -7.41 -3.34
CA CYS A 70 9.06 -7.31 -4.77
C CYS A 70 9.49 -8.62 -5.44
N SER A 71 8.58 -9.21 -6.22
CA SER A 71 8.88 -10.51 -6.80
C SER A 71 9.92 -10.44 -7.91
N TRP A 72 10.25 -9.22 -8.38
CA TRP A 72 11.22 -9.11 -9.47
C TRP A 72 12.66 -9.22 -8.97
N HIS A 73 13.07 -8.34 -8.06
CA HIS A 73 14.47 -8.33 -7.60
C HIS A 73 14.61 -8.49 -6.11
N GLY A 74 13.53 -8.86 -5.44
CA GLY A 74 13.62 -9.13 -4.00
C GLY A 74 13.81 -7.90 -3.13
N TRP A 75 13.46 -6.71 -3.64
CA TRP A 75 13.52 -5.51 -2.81
C TRP A 75 12.51 -5.63 -1.69
N HIS A 76 12.93 -5.25 -0.49
CA HIS A 76 12.06 -5.25 0.69
C HIS A 76 11.56 -3.85 0.91
N VAL A 77 10.25 -3.67 0.85
CA VAL A 77 9.60 -2.37 1.02
C VAL A 77 8.74 -2.42 2.26
N ARG A 78 8.99 -1.52 3.19
CA ARG A 78 8.24 -1.50 4.44
C ARG A 78 6.86 -0.91 4.24
N LEU A 79 5.86 -1.60 4.78
CA LEU A 79 4.47 -1.13 4.67
C LEU A 79 4.26 0.15 5.46
N GLU A 80 5.01 0.33 6.53
CA GLU A 80 4.80 1.43 7.45
C GLU A 80 5.13 2.78 6.82
N ASP A 81 6.22 2.85 6.10
CA ASP A 81 6.67 4.12 5.55
C ASP A 81 7.14 4.06 4.11
N GLY A 82 7.10 2.89 3.48
CA GLY A 82 7.51 2.75 2.09
C GLY A 82 8.99 2.71 1.87
N SER A 83 9.80 2.72 2.94
CA SER A 83 11.25 2.71 2.77
C SER A 83 11.71 1.35 2.29
N CYS A 84 12.79 1.35 1.52
CA CYS A 84 13.36 0.12 0.99
C CYS A 84 14.64 -0.21 1.75
N ARG A 85 14.78 -1.49 2.07
CA ARG A 85 15.95 -1.95 2.77
C ARG A 85 17.19 -1.74 1.89
N ARG A 86 18.17 -0.99 2.41
CA ARG A 86 19.45 -0.73 1.73
C ARG A 86 19.34 0.15 0.49
N GLU A 87 18.18 0.77 0.26
CA GLU A 87 17.99 1.57 -0.92
C GLU A 87 17.51 2.95 -0.51
N ARG A 88 17.72 3.91 -1.38
CA ARG A 88 17.25 5.27 -1.12
C ARG A 88 15.83 5.49 -1.59
N GLU A 89 15.44 4.75 -2.60
CA GLU A 89 14.10 4.90 -3.17
C GLU A 89 13.04 4.50 -2.16
N ARG A 90 11.89 5.10 -2.29
CA ARG A 90 10.76 4.81 -1.41
C ARG A 90 9.50 4.65 -2.23
N ALA A 91 8.64 3.78 -1.78
CA ALA A 91 7.29 3.74 -2.30
C ALA A 91 6.46 4.71 -1.49
N LYS A 92 5.46 5.30 -2.11
CA LYS A 92 4.55 6.18 -1.41
C LYS A 92 3.60 5.34 -0.55
N VAL A 93 3.27 5.85 0.63
CA VAL A 93 2.27 5.20 1.48
C VAL A 93 1.19 6.23 1.81
N TRP A 94 -0.01 5.74 2.07
CA TRP A 94 -1.14 6.58 2.45
C TRP A 94 -1.69 6.10 3.78
N GLU A 95 -2.25 7.03 4.54
CA GLU A 95 -2.99 6.65 5.72
C GLU A 95 -4.19 5.80 5.31
N CYS A 96 -4.48 4.79 6.12
CA CYS A 96 -5.51 3.83 5.80
C CYS A 96 -6.30 3.53 7.06
N GLU A 97 -7.63 3.51 6.93
CA GLU A 97 -8.51 3.21 8.06
C GLU A 97 -9.57 2.23 7.62
N VAL A 98 -9.97 1.40 8.56
CA VAL A 98 -11.10 0.51 8.35
C VAL A 98 -12.26 1.05 9.16
N ARG A 99 -13.39 1.32 8.50
CA ARG A 99 -14.60 1.83 9.16
C ARG A 99 -15.77 0.99 8.67
N GLU A 100 -16.46 0.36 9.62
CA GLU A 100 -17.70 -0.37 9.31
C GLU A 100 -17.54 -1.30 8.12
N GLY A 101 -16.45 -2.06 8.10
CA GLY A 101 -16.24 -3.06 7.07
C GLY A 101 -15.69 -2.52 5.76
N SER A 102 -15.38 -1.24 5.69
CA SER A 102 -14.81 -0.65 4.47
C SER A 102 -13.44 -0.09 4.74
N VAL A 103 -12.60 -0.14 3.71
CA VAL A 103 -11.24 0.38 3.78
C VAL A 103 -11.22 1.75 3.12
N PHE A 104 -10.71 2.74 3.85
CA PHE A 104 -10.58 4.11 3.36
C PHE A 104 -9.12 4.48 3.33
N VAL A 105 -8.76 5.24 2.32
CA VAL A 105 -7.39 5.75 2.15
C VAL A 105 -7.48 7.26 2.08
N ARG A 106 -6.55 7.92 2.76
CA ARG A 106 -6.51 9.37 2.79
C ARG A 106 -5.60 9.86 1.67
N ILE A 107 -6.22 10.44 0.67
CA ILE A 107 -5.51 10.86 -0.55
C ILE A 107 -5.34 12.36 -0.63
#